data_06668273ef64091be98a6e3f2e20ca36
#
_entry.id   06668273ef64091be98a6e3f2e20ca36
#
_cell.length_a   1.000
_cell.length_b   1.000
_cell.length_c   1.000
_cell.angle_alpha   90.00
_cell.angle_beta   90.00
_cell.angle_gamma   90.00
#
_symmetry.space_group_name_H-M   'P 1'
#
loop_
_entity.id
_entity.type
_entity.pdbx_description
1 polymer ?
#
loop_
_entity_poly.entity_id
_entity_poly.type
_entity_poly.pdbx_seq_one_letter_code
_entity_poly.pdbx_strand_id
1 'polypeptide(L)'
;MMKKLMKWMAMPLVGVALAAVAPIAAATDVTGAGATFPYAVYTKWAEAYKAATGNQVNYQGIGSSGGIKQIKAKTVDFGGTDAPLKVEELTETGLVQVPTVMGGVTIVVNLPGVKTGEIKLDGTTAADIFRGAITKWNDAAIARLNPGVKLPDTAITIAHRSDGSGTTFAFTNYLAKQSEAFKSGVGAGTTVNWPANAVGGKGNPGVAANVSKIAGAIGYVDIADAMKNGMTFVSLKNKAGKFVMPSQQTIADAASGANFKVKGMAPDLLDQTHANAWPITSATYMLAWEKGADATRQKTVVDFFTWSLNHGQKMAEELGFVALPANVVKMVEAEMKDIK
;
A
#
# COMPACT_ATOMS: atom_id res chain seq x y z
N MET A 1 14.38 -69.37 -73.49
CA MET A 1 14.67 -69.40 -72.06
C MET A 1 14.96 -67.99 -71.57
N MET A 2 14.00 -67.29 -71.07
CA MET A 2 14.14 -65.93 -70.58
C MET A 2 13.91 -65.87 -69.06
N LYS A 3 14.96 -65.54 -68.31
CA LYS A 3 14.84 -65.28 -66.84
C LYS A 3 14.33 -63.88 -66.59
N LYS A 4 13.17 -63.75 -65.98
CA LYS A 4 12.61 -62.50 -65.50
C LYS A 4 13.31 -62.13 -64.18
N LEU A 5 13.99 -60.96 -64.13
CA LEU A 5 14.46 -60.29 -62.89
C LEU A 5 13.31 -59.55 -62.29
N MET A 6 13.00 -59.93 -61.09
CA MET A 6 12.04 -59.16 -60.19
C MET A 6 12.81 -58.12 -59.38
N LYS A 7 12.61 -56.84 -59.71
CA LYS A 7 13.12 -55.69 -58.91
C LYS A 7 12.24 -55.49 -57.69
N TRP A 8 12.81 -55.63 -56.50
CA TRP A 8 12.20 -55.25 -55.28
C TRP A 8 12.37 -53.71 -55.14
N MET A 9 11.23 -52.96 -55.06
CA MET A 9 11.19 -51.57 -54.72
C MET A 9 11.12 -51.49 -53.18
N ALA A 10 12.18 -50.95 -52.56
CA ALA A 10 12.17 -50.58 -51.14
C ALA A 10 11.39 -49.26 -50.97
N MET A 11 10.27 -49.30 -50.22
CA MET A 11 9.58 -48.11 -49.77
C MET A 11 10.29 -47.51 -48.58
N PRO A 12 10.56 -46.19 -48.57
CA PRO A 12 11.07 -45.52 -47.35
C PRO A 12 9.94 -45.40 -46.32
N LEU A 13 10.18 -45.91 -45.09
CA LEU A 13 9.38 -45.59 -43.93
C LEU A 13 9.55 -44.10 -43.60
N VAL A 14 8.53 -43.29 -43.85
CA VAL A 14 8.45 -41.91 -43.32
C VAL A 14 8.07 -42.02 -41.85
N GLY A 15 9.04 -41.83 -40.95
CA GLY A 15 8.82 -41.72 -39.53
C GLY A 15 8.09 -40.40 -39.23
N VAL A 16 6.82 -40.49 -38.86
CA VAL A 16 6.05 -39.36 -38.29
C VAL A 16 6.55 -39.09 -36.89
N ALA A 17 7.40 -38.06 -36.71
CA ALA A 17 7.74 -37.55 -35.39
C ALA A 17 6.48 -36.93 -34.76
N LEU A 18 5.86 -37.61 -33.81
CA LEU A 18 4.89 -36.98 -32.91
C LEU A 18 5.62 -35.94 -32.07
N ALA A 19 5.53 -34.66 -32.44
CA ALA A 19 5.89 -33.58 -31.57
C ALA A 19 4.91 -33.61 -30.37
N ALA A 20 5.41 -33.98 -29.17
CA ALA A 20 4.68 -33.89 -27.95
C ALA A 20 4.37 -32.40 -27.71
N VAL A 21 3.14 -31.99 -28.01
CA VAL A 21 2.61 -30.66 -27.60
C VAL A 21 2.47 -30.74 -26.10
N ALA A 22 3.41 -30.11 -25.35
CA ALA A 22 3.26 -29.93 -23.93
C ALA A 22 1.94 -29.17 -23.69
N PRO A 23 1.09 -29.60 -22.76
CA PRO A 23 -0.12 -28.86 -22.45
C PRO A 23 0.27 -27.47 -22.01
N ILE A 24 -0.16 -26.43 -22.73
CA ILE A 24 -0.10 -25.04 -22.28
C ILE A 24 -1.02 -25.03 -21.04
N ALA A 25 -0.43 -24.85 -19.86
CA ALA A 25 -1.20 -24.68 -18.65
C ALA A 25 -2.20 -23.53 -18.89
N ALA A 26 -3.50 -23.79 -18.67
CA ALA A 26 -4.51 -22.76 -18.83
C ALA A 26 -4.21 -21.62 -17.88
N ALA A 27 -4.27 -20.39 -18.40
CA ALA A 27 -4.08 -19.19 -17.59
C ALA A 27 -5.12 -19.16 -16.44
N THR A 28 -4.69 -18.84 -15.24
CA THR A 28 -5.56 -18.76 -14.05
C THR A 28 -5.79 -17.30 -13.69
N ASP A 29 -7.08 -16.93 -13.59
CA ASP A 29 -7.48 -15.61 -13.14
C ASP A 29 -7.70 -15.61 -11.63
N VAL A 30 -7.07 -14.67 -10.91
CA VAL A 30 -7.29 -14.46 -9.48
C VAL A 30 -7.76 -13.04 -9.19
N THR A 31 -8.54 -12.90 -8.13
CA THR A 31 -9.13 -11.63 -7.71
C THR A 31 -8.64 -11.25 -6.33
N GLY A 32 -8.32 -9.97 -6.17
CA GLY A 32 -8.00 -9.37 -4.87
C GLY A 32 -8.77 -8.09 -4.66
N ALA A 33 -8.95 -7.72 -3.40
CA ALA A 33 -9.56 -6.44 -3.05
C ALA A 33 -9.03 -5.90 -1.73
N GLY A 34 -9.04 -4.58 -1.55
CA GLY A 34 -8.66 -3.99 -0.29
C GLY A 34 -8.08 -2.59 -0.39
N ALA A 35 -7.00 -2.36 0.33
CA ALA A 35 -6.36 -1.06 0.48
C ALA A 35 -6.14 -0.34 -0.85
N THR A 36 -6.40 0.97 -0.89
CA THR A 36 -6.06 1.82 -2.04
C THR A 36 -4.60 2.25 -2.03
N PHE A 37 -3.93 2.15 -0.90
CA PHE A 37 -2.51 2.46 -0.74
C PHE A 37 -1.63 1.68 -1.74
N PRO A 38 -1.69 0.33 -1.88
CA PRO A 38 -0.89 -0.41 -2.84
C PRO A 38 -1.48 -0.46 -4.24
N TYR A 39 -2.62 0.19 -4.52
CA TYR A 39 -3.37 0.01 -5.76
C TYR A 39 -2.52 0.22 -7.02
N ALA A 40 -1.74 1.32 -7.06
CA ALA A 40 -0.90 1.64 -8.20
C ALA A 40 0.18 0.56 -8.44
N VAL A 41 0.85 0.11 -7.37
CA VAL A 41 1.92 -0.89 -7.48
C VAL A 41 1.36 -2.27 -7.78
N TYR A 42 0.23 -2.67 -7.17
CA TYR A 42 -0.40 -3.97 -7.46
C TYR A 42 -0.91 -4.05 -8.90
N THR A 43 -1.46 -2.96 -9.44
CA THR A 43 -1.87 -2.88 -10.83
C THR A 43 -0.67 -3.05 -11.77
N LYS A 44 0.42 -2.32 -11.51
CA LYS A 44 1.65 -2.40 -12.33
C LYS A 44 2.28 -3.80 -12.26
N TRP A 45 2.31 -4.41 -11.08
CA TRP A 45 2.78 -5.79 -10.90
C TRP A 45 1.89 -6.79 -11.63
N ALA A 46 0.56 -6.65 -11.55
CA ALA A 46 -0.39 -7.53 -12.23
C ALA A 46 -0.25 -7.50 -13.75
N GLU A 47 -0.07 -6.31 -14.33
CA GLU A 47 0.20 -6.13 -15.77
C GLU A 47 1.49 -6.83 -16.20
N ALA A 48 2.58 -6.62 -15.46
CA ALA A 48 3.88 -7.22 -15.75
C ALA A 48 3.88 -8.74 -15.51
N TYR A 49 3.22 -9.21 -14.47
CA TYR A 49 3.05 -10.64 -14.18
C TYR A 49 2.24 -11.35 -15.27
N LYS A 50 1.15 -10.72 -15.76
CA LYS A 50 0.37 -11.24 -16.87
C LYS A 50 1.22 -11.36 -18.14
N ALA A 51 2.03 -10.36 -18.45
CA ALA A 51 2.94 -10.39 -19.60
C ALA A 51 3.98 -11.51 -19.48
N ALA A 52 4.46 -11.81 -18.28
CA ALA A 52 5.47 -12.84 -18.01
C ALA A 52 4.91 -14.27 -17.95
N THR A 53 3.67 -14.47 -17.50
CA THR A 53 3.14 -15.80 -17.16
C THR A 53 1.84 -16.17 -17.87
N GLY A 54 1.11 -15.18 -18.41
CA GLY A 54 -0.25 -15.34 -18.93
C GLY A 54 -1.35 -15.27 -17.86
N ASN A 55 -1.04 -15.47 -16.56
CA ASN A 55 -2.02 -15.42 -15.48
C ASN A 55 -2.48 -13.97 -15.22
N GLN A 56 -3.77 -13.79 -14.95
CA GLN A 56 -4.33 -12.47 -14.71
C GLN A 56 -4.65 -12.27 -13.23
N VAL A 57 -4.25 -11.12 -12.69
CA VAL A 57 -4.58 -10.69 -11.34
C VAL A 57 -5.41 -9.42 -11.42
N ASN A 58 -6.62 -9.47 -10.84
CA ASN A 58 -7.55 -8.34 -10.81
C ASN A 58 -7.66 -7.82 -9.38
N TYR A 59 -7.12 -6.63 -9.11
CA TYR A 59 -7.17 -6.02 -7.78
C TYR A 59 -8.10 -4.81 -7.75
N GLN A 60 -8.97 -4.72 -6.72
CA GLN A 60 -9.90 -3.63 -6.53
C GLN A 60 -9.57 -2.82 -5.26
N GLY A 61 -9.29 -1.53 -5.42
CA GLY A 61 -9.08 -0.59 -4.31
C GLY A 61 -10.39 -0.16 -3.68
N ILE A 62 -10.84 -0.86 -2.64
CA ILE A 62 -12.10 -0.63 -1.92
C ILE A 62 -11.92 -0.23 -0.46
N GLY A 63 -10.67 -0.03 -0.02
CA GLY A 63 -10.26 0.24 1.36
C GLY A 63 -9.95 -1.03 2.15
N SER A 64 -9.05 -0.91 3.13
CA SER A 64 -8.53 -2.05 3.91
C SER A 64 -9.63 -2.84 4.61
N SER A 65 -10.60 -2.17 5.25
CA SER A 65 -11.72 -2.87 5.90
C SER A 65 -12.59 -3.64 4.90
N GLY A 66 -12.75 -3.11 3.67
CA GLY A 66 -13.44 -3.79 2.58
C GLY A 66 -12.71 -5.07 2.15
N GLY A 67 -11.38 -4.99 2.02
CA GLY A 67 -10.52 -6.14 1.69
C GLY A 67 -10.56 -7.23 2.75
N ILE A 68 -10.40 -6.85 4.02
CA ILE A 68 -10.51 -7.77 5.16
C ILE A 68 -11.89 -8.48 5.17
N LYS A 69 -12.96 -7.71 4.94
CA LYS A 69 -14.32 -8.28 4.89
C LYS A 69 -14.47 -9.27 3.74
N GLN A 70 -13.98 -8.94 2.55
CA GLN A 70 -14.11 -9.80 1.37
C GLN A 70 -13.28 -11.08 1.47
N ILE A 71 -12.03 -11.01 1.96
CA ILE A 71 -11.23 -12.23 2.15
C ILE A 71 -11.85 -13.14 3.20
N LYS A 72 -12.35 -12.60 4.32
CA LYS A 72 -13.07 -13.40 5.32
C LYS A 72 -14.35 -14.05 4.79
N ALA A 73 -15.07 -13.35 3.91
CA ALA A 73 -16.26 -13.87 3.23
C ALA A 73 -15.92 -14.82 2.07
N LYS A 74 -14.65 -15.06 1.76
CA LYS A 74 -14.16 -15.90 0.64
C LYS A 74 -14.69 -15.46 -0.73
N THR A 75 -14.91 -14.16 -0.92
CA THR A 75 -15.37 -13.57 -2.19
C THR A 75 -14.23 -13.11 -3.08
N VAL A 76 -13.01 -13.14 -2.57
CA VAL A 76 -11.75 -12.87 -3.30
C VAL A 76 -10.69 -13.88 -2.89
N ASP A 77 -9.67 -14.05 -3.73
CA ASP A 77 -8.57 -14.98 -3.50
C ASP A 77 -7.52 -14.42 -2.53
N PHE A 78 -7.38 -13.08 -2.50
CA PHE A 78 -6.53 -12.39 -1.53
C PHE A 78 -7.10 -11.03 -1.11
N GLY A 79 -6.77 -10.60 0.09
CA GLY A 79 -7.09 -9.28 0.62
C GLY A 79 -5.85 -8.38 0.63
N GLY A 80 -6.04 -7.07 0.54
CA GLY A 80 -5.00 -6.07 0.76
C GLY A 80 -5.36 -5.15 1.94
N THR A 81 -4.43 -4.93 2.88
CA THR A 81 -4.67 -4.05 4.03
C THR A 81 -3.39 -3.34 4.49
N ASP A 82 -3.52 -2.04 4.87
CA ASP A 82 -2.45 -1.30 5.54
C ASP A 82 -2.73 -1.21 7.06
N ALA A 83 -3.85 -1.78 7.51
CA ALA A 83 -4.16 -2.00 8.92
C ALA A 83 -3.98 -3.50 9.22
N PRO A 84 -2.81 -3.92 9.73
CA PRO A 84 -2.55 -5.34 9.96
C PRO A 84 -3.54 -5.92 10.96
N LEU A 85 -3.93 -7.18 10.74
CA LEU A 85 -4.76 -7.93 11.65
C LEU A 85 -3.94 -8.30 12.90
N LYS A 86 -4.61 -8.40 14.03
CA LYS A 86 -3.99 -8.91 15.25
C LYS A 86 -3.67 -10.40 15.10
N VAL A 87 -2.68 -10.86 15.84
CA VAL A 87 -2.23 -12.25 15.81
C VAL A 87 -3.35 -13.23 16.17
N GLU A 88 -4.16 -12.85 17.18
CA GLU A 88 -5.32 -13.63 17.63
C GLU A 88 -6.32 -13.79 16.47
N GLU A 89 -6.60 -12.71 15.77
CA GLU A 89 -7.52 -12.69 14.63
C GLU A 89 -7.02 -13.51 13.44
N LEU A 90 -5.70 -13.47 13.14
CA LEU A 90 -5.08 -14.33 12.12
C LEU A 90 -5.23 -15.82 12.48
N THR A 91 -4.96 -16.16 13.75
CA THR A 91 -5.06 -17.53 14.24
C THR A 91 -6.50 -18.04 14.21
N GLU A 92 -7.47 -17.25 14.66
CA GLU A 92 -8.88 -17.60 14.68
C GLU A 92 -9.48 -17.77 13.28
N THR A 93 -9.03 -16.94 12.33
CA THR A 93 -9.54 -17.00 10.96
C THR A 93 -8.82 -18.00 10.07
N GLY A 94 -7.58 -18.38 10.39
CA GLY A 94 -6.72 -19.18 9.50
C GLY A 94 -6.20 -18.37 8.30
N LEU A 95 -6.05 -17.05 8.47
CA LEU A 95 -5.45 -16.18 7.47
C LEU A 95 -3.95 -16.04 7.69
N VAL A 96 -3.20 -16.14 6.61
CA VAL A 96 -1.78 -15.75 6.54
C VAL A 96 -1.71 -14.28 6.15
N GLN A 97 -0.85 -13.52 6.84
CA GLN A 97 -0.57 -12.12 6.56
C GLN A 97 0.91 -11.90 6.31
N VAL A 98 1.24 -11.28 5.18
CA VAL A 98 2.62 -10.93 4.84
C VAL A 98 2.72 -9.51 4.28
N PRO A 99 3.76 -8.74 4.61
CA PRO A 99 4.00 -7.43 4.00
C PRO A 99 4.42 -7.61 2.54
N THR A 100 4.07 -6.64 1.70
CA THR A 100 4.39 -6.67 0.26
C THR A 100 5.23 -5.47 -0.17
N VAL A 101 4.92 -4.28 0.33
CA VAL A 101 5.64 -3.04 0.02
C VAL A 101 5.45 -2.04 1.15
N MET A 102 6.41 -1.13 1.32
CA MET A 102 6.32 -0.04 2.28
C MET A 102 6.12 1.30 1.57
N GLY A 103 5.55 2.28 2.28
CA GLY A 103 5.36 3.62 1.76
C GLY A 103 5.06 4.62 2.87
N GLY A 104 4.92 5.89 2.50
CA GLY A 104 4.59 6.96 3.43
C GLY A 104 3.16 7.44 3.26
N VAL A 105 2.50 7.73 4.38
CA VAL A 105 1.30 8.56 4.40
C VAL A 105 1.73 10.01 4.45
N THR A 106 1.25 10.80 3.50
CA THR A 106 1.68 12.17 3.26
C THR A 106 0.59 13.15 3.61
N ILE A 107 0.90 14.19 4.38
CA ILE A 107 -0.02 15.31 4.61
C ILE A 107 0.07 16.25 3.42
N VAL A 108 -1.06 16.51 2.78
CA VAL A 108 -1.18 17.33 1.57
C VAL A 108 -2.09 18.52 1.80
N VAL A 109 -1.79 19.63 1.14
CA VAL A 109 -2.49 20.89 1.31
C VAL A 109 -2.83 21.56 -0.03
N ASN A 110 -3.87 22.37 -0.04
CA ASN A 110 -4.21 23.25 -1.15
C ASN A 110 -4.14 24.72 -0.70
N LEU A 111 -2.97 25.28 -0.74
CA LEU A 111 -2.71 26.69 -0.41
C LEU A 111 -2.08 27.39 -1.60
N PRO A 112 -2.78 28.34 -2.25
CA PRO A 112 -2.24 29.07 -3.39
C PRO A 112 -0.91 29.77 -3.04
N GLY A 113 0.10 29.59 -3.90
CA GLY A 113 1.42 30.19 -3.75
C GLY A 113 2.37 29.45 -2.80
N VAL A 114 1.92 28.39 -2.11
CA VAL A 114 2.75 27.56 -1.25
C VAL A 114 3.37 26.42 -2.07
N LYS A 115 4.68 26.21 -1.88
CA LYS A 115 5.43 25.13 -2.52
C LYS A 115 5.51 23.89 -1.62
N THR A 116 5.73 22.74 -2.24
CA THR A 116 5.99 21.48 -1.53
C THR A 116 7.15 21.66 -0.53
N GLY A 117 6.95 21.24 0.72
CA GLY A 117 7.89 21.32 1.82
C GLY A 117 7.98 22.68 2.51
N GLU A 118 7.32 23.72 1.98
CA GLU A 118 7.36 25.05 2.56
C GLU A 118 6.58 25.13 3.89
N ILE A 119 5.41 24.50 3.95
CA ILE A 119 4.66 24.38 5.22
C ILE A 119 5.29 23.30 6.10
N LYS A 120 5.61 23.69 7.32
CA LYS A 120 6.17 22.82 8.37
C LYS A 120 5.13 22.61 9.46
N LEU A 121 4.90 21.36 9.81
CA LEU A 121 4.06 20.97 10.94
C LEU A 121 4.85 20.06 11.88
N ASP A 122 4.56 20.12 13.17
CA ASP A 122 4.90 19.05 14.11
C ASP A 122 3.67 18.17 14.37
N GLY A 123 3.88 17.03 15.00
CA GLY A 123 2.81 16.06 15.22
C GLY A 123 1.66 16.60 16.06
N THR A 124 1.96 17.44 17.07
CA THR A 124 0.95 18.07 17.94
C THR A 124 0.10 19.06 17.16
N THR A 125 0.75 19.97 16.39
CA THR A 125 0.02 20.94 15.55
C THR A 125 -0.83 20.24 14.49
N ALA A 126 -0.30 19.19 13.85
CA ALA A 126 -1.08 18.37 12.92
C ALA A 126 -2.30 17.72 13.62
N ALA A 127 -2.11 17.15 14.80
CA ALA A 127 -3.21 16.57 15.58
C ALA A 127 -4.27 17.63 15.94
N ASP A 128 -3.87 18.84 16.32
CA ASP A 128 -4.78 19.94 16.66
C ASP A 128 -5.58 20.43 15.44
N ILE A 129 -4.95 20.45 14.24
CA ILE A 129 -5.67 20.71 13.00
C ILE A 129 -6.71 19.62 12.75
N PHE A 130 -6.29 18.35 12.73
CA PHE A 130 -7.17 17.23 12.36
C PHE A 130 -8.25 16.90 13.40
N ARG A 131 -8.13 17.35 14.64
CA ARG A 131 -9.22 17.31 15.62
C ARG A 131 -10.11 18.57 15.62
N GLY A 132 -9.84 19.55 14.75
CA GLY A 132 -10.63 20.77 14.62
C GLY A 132 -10.38 21.84 15.68
N ALA A 133 -9.30 21.76 16.45
CA ALA A 133 -8.92 22.79 17.41
C ALA A 133 -8.27 24.00 16.73
N ILE A 134 -7.48 23.76 15.68
CA ILE A 134 -6.92 24.78 14.80
C ILE A 134 -7.78 24.79 13.53
N THR A 135 -8.42 25.94 13.26
CA THR A 135 -9.40 26.06 12.16
C THR A 135 -9.01 27.03 11.07
N LYS A 136 -7.89 27.75 11.23
CA LYS A 136 -7.36 28.72 10.25
C LYS A 136 -5.88 28.52 10.00
N TRP A 137 -5.44 28.80 8.77
CA TRP A 137 -4.04 28.65 8.40
C TRP A 137 -3.10 29.63 9.07
N ASN A 138 -3.57 30.86 9.40
CA ASN A 138 -2.79 31.87 10.12
C ASN A 138 -2.79 31.71 11.64
N ASP A 139 -3.25 30.55 12.16
CA ASP A 139 -3.18 30.28 13.60
C ASP A 139 -1.76 30.40 14.15
N ALA A 140 -1.63 30.93 15.37
CA ALA A 140 -0.34 31.18 16.01
C ALA A 140 0.53 29.91 16.16
N ALA A 141 -0.08 28.72 16.33
CA ALA A 141 0.66 27.47 16.41
C ALA A 141 1.30 27.10 15.07
N ILE A 142 0.59 27.31 13.95
CA ILE A 142 1.14 27.09 12.61
C ILE A 142 2.20 28.18 12.30
N ALA A 143 1.90 29.46 12.57
CA ALA A 143 2.80 30.57 12.28
C ALA A 143 4.16 30.42 12.99
N ARG A 144 4.16 29.96 14.23
CA ARG A 144 5.41 29.71 14.99
C ARG A 144 6.33 28.68 14.34
N LEU A 145 5.79 27.68 13.66
CA LEU A 145 6.56 26.65 12.95
C LEU A 145 7.02 27.13 11.56
N ASN A 146 6.44 28.23 11.05
CA ASN A 146 6.61 28.72 9.69
C ASN A 146 7.04 30.20 9.64
N PRO A 147 8.13 30.59 10.34
CA PRO A 147 8.60 31.97 10.31
C PRO A 147 8.95 32.37 8.88
N GLY A 148 8.44 33.53 8.44
CA GLY A 148 8.67 34.08 7.09
C GLY A 148 7.71 33.54 6.01
N VAL A 149 6.88 32.56 6.28
CA VAL A 149 5.82 32.10 5.36
C VAL A 149 4.57 32.96 5.55
N LYS A 150 4.06 33.53 4.46
CA LYS A 150 2.80 34.29 4.50
C LYS A 150 1.61 33.34 4.54
N LEU A 151 1.14 33.04 5.74
CA LEU A 151 -0.04 32.19 5.94
C LEU A 151 -1.32 33.00 5.71
N PRO A 152 -2.29 32.50 4.90
CA PRO A 152 -3.53 33.22 4.63
C PRO A 152 -4.50 33.15 5.81
N ASP A 153 -5.35 34.16 5.98
CA ASP A 153 -6.52 34.09 6.86
C ASP A 153 -7.64 33.28 6.19
N THR A 154 -7.37 32.01 5.98
CA THR A 154 -8.28 31.08 5.31
C THR A 154 -8.65 29.96 6.28
N ALA A 155 -9.92 29.56 6.28
CA ALA A 155 -10.38 28.41 7.04
C ALA A 155 -9.75 27.11 6.53
N ILE A 156 -9.43 26.22 7.46
CA ILE A 156 -8.92 24.89 7.15
C ILE A 156 -10.12 23.96 6.91
N THR A 157 -10.16 23.28 5.75
CA THR A 157 -11.08 22.19 5.49
C THR A 157 -10.34 20.88 5.54
N ILE A 158 -10.73 20.00 6.46
CA ILE A 158 -10.12 18.67 6.60
C ILE A 158 -10.73 17.72 5.58
N ALA A 159 -9.90 17.13 4.72
CA ALA A 159 -10.31 16.05 3.82
C ALA A 159 -9.84 14.70 4.38
N HIS A 160 -10.78 13.77 4.57
CA HIS A 160 -10.51 12.47 5.16
C HIS A 160 -11.10 11.32 4.35
N ARG A 161 -10.78 10.09 4.71
CA ARG A 161 -11.34 8.87 4.10
C ARG A 161 -12.76 8.61 4.60
N SER A 162 -13.68 8.40 3.66
CA SER A 162 -15.08 8.02 3.97
C SER A 162 -15.29 6.50 4.07
N ASP A 163 -14.29 5.70 3.67
CA ASP A 163 -14.27 4.24 3.74
C ASP A 163 -13.36 3.76 4.89
N GLY A 164 -13.49 2.49 5.29
CA GLY A 164 -12.58 1.87 6.26
C GLY A 164 -11.18 1.69 5.67
N SER A 165 -10.24 2.52 6.12
CA SER A 165 -8.96 2.79 5.47
C SER A 165 -7.75 2.44 6.32
N GLY A 166 -6.80 1.68 5.76
CA GLY A 166 -5.50 1.46 6.37
C GLY A 166 -4.63 2.72 6.38
N THR A 167 -4.78 3.61 5.37
CA THR A 167 -4.12 4.92 5.39
C THR A 167 -4.62 5.77 6.56
N THR A 168 -5.93 5.75 6.84
CA THR A 168 -6.51 6.37 8.04
C THR A 168 -5.96 5.72 9.32
N PHE A 169 -5.85 4.39 9.35
CA PHE A 169 -5.27 3.67 10.49
C PHE A 169 -3.84 4.15 10.79
N ALA A 170 -2.94 4.17 9.81
CA ALA A 170 -1.57 4.63 10.00
C ALA A 170 -1.53 6.11 10.45
N PHE A 171 -2.29 6.96 9.77
CA PHE A 171 -2.35 8.40 10.05
C PHE A 171 -2.86 8.71 11.46
N THR A 172 -4.00 8.14 11.85
CA THR A 172 -4.63 8.40 13.15
C THR A 172 -3.87 7.78 14.31
N ASN A 173 -3.23 6.62 14.11
CA ASN A 173 -2.31 6.06 15.11
C ASN A 173 -1.08 6.95 15.32
N TYR A 174 -0.53 7.55 14.25
CA TYR A 174 0.52 8.54 14.40
C TYR A 174 0.03 9.76 15.20
N LEU A 175 -1.09 10.37 14.83
CA LEU A 175 -1.62 11.56 15.55
C LEU A 175 -1.96 11.24 17.01
N ALA A 176 -2.48 10.07 17.31
CA ALA A 176 -2.75 9.60 18.66
C ALA A 176 -1.47 9.43 19.51
N LYS A 177 -0.33 9.09 18.90
CA LYS A 177 0.98 9.09 19.56
C LYS A 177 1.47 10.51 19.89
N GLN A 178 1.05 11.52 19.09
CA GLN A 178 1.49 12.91 19.23
C GLN A 178 0.61 13.73 20.15
N SER A 179 -0.66 13.33 20.38
CA SER A 179 -1.66 14.11 21.12
C SER A 179 -2.66 13.22 21.85
N GLU A 180 -2.66 13.28 23.17
CA GLU A 180 -3.68 12.60 23.99
C GLU A 180 -5.08 13.17 23.73
N ALA A 181 -5.18 14.48 23.45
CA ALA A 181 -6.46 15.11 23.09
C ALA A 181 -7.02 14.60 21.77
N PHE A 182 -6.15 14.29 20.78
CA PHE A 182 -6.57 13.63 19.55
C PHE A 182 -7.02 12.19 19.82
N LYS A 183 -6.23 11.44 20.58
CA LYS A 183 -6.48 10.03 20.93
C LYS A 183 -7.82 9.85 21.66
N SER A 184 -8.13 10.72 22.63
CA SER A 184 -9.37 10.64 23.41
C SER A 184 -10.59 11.23 22.67
N GLY A 185 -10.40 12.20 21.76
CA GLY A 185 -11.48 12.88 21.04
C GLY A 185 -11.83 12.21 19.71
N VAL A 186 -10.88 12.17 18.77
CA VAL A 186 -11.07 11.59 17.43
C VAL A 186 -10.83 10.07 17.43
N GLY A 187 -9.80 9.65 18.17
CA GLY A 187 -9.39 8.25 18.26
C GLY A 187 -8.44 7.81 17.15
N ALA A 188 -8.12 6.50 17.12
CA ALA A 188 -7.28 5.88 16.11
C ALA A 188 -7.93 4.59 15.58
N GLY A 189 -7.85 4.38 14.27
CA GLY A 189 -8.44 3.20 13.62
C GLY A 189 -8.61 3.37 12.12
N THR A 190 -9.22 2.39 11.48
CA THR A 190 -9.56 2.45 10.05
C THR A 190 -10.72 3.41 9.75
N THR A 191 -11.52 3.73 10.76
CA THR A 191 -12.61 4.69 10.75
C THR A 191 -12.62 5.38 12.10
N VAL A 192 -12.75 6.72 12.13
CA VAL A 192 -12.75 7.54 13.35
C VAL A 192 -13.79 8.66 13.25
N ASN A 193 -14.06 9.34 14.36
CA ASN A 193 -15.03 10.44 14.43
C ASN A 193 -14.36 11.77 14.04
N TRP A 194 -14.35 12.09 12.75
CA TRP A 194 -13.82 13.37 12.27
C TRP A 194 -14.70 14.55 12.68
N PRO A 195 -14.14 15.78 12.78
CA PRO A 195 -14.92 16.99 13.02
C PRO A 195 -16.05 17.18 11.99
N ALA A 196 -17.15 17.79 12.40
CA ALA A 196 -18.36 17.93 11.58
C ALA A 196 -18.15 18.73 10.27
N ASN A 197 -17.13 19.58 10.20
CA ASN A 197 -16.77 20.37 9.01
C ASN A 197 -15.77 19.64 8.09
N ALA A 198 -15.42 18.40 8.38
CA ALA A 198 -14.54 17.62 7.53
C ALA A 198 -15.32 17.01 6.34
N VAL A 199 -14.61 16.81 5.21
CA VAL A 199 -15.17 16.26 3.97
C VAL A 199 -14.61 14.88 3.68
N GLY A 200 -15.50 13.92 3.43
CA GLY A 200 -15.13 12.53 3.15
C GLY A 200 -14.82 12.30 1.67
N GLY A 201 -13.73 11.57 1.38
CA GLY A 201 -13.37 11.09 0.06
C GLY A 201 -13.21 9.57 0.04
N LYS A 202 -13.76 8.89 -0.96
CA LYS A 202 -13.61 7.43 -1.11
C LYS A 202 -12.23 7.09 -1.67
N GLY A 203 -11.46 6.28 -0.94
CA GLY A 203 -10.09 5.92 -1.29
C GLY A 203 -9.11 7.10 -1.20
N ASN A 204 -7.82 6.86 -1.37
CA ASN A 204 -6.83 7.94 -1.48
C ASN A 204 -7.12 8.89 -2.65
N PRO A 205 -7.56 8.41 -3.85
CA PRO A 205 -7.94 9.30 -4.93
C PRO A 205 -9.09 10.26 -4.59
N GLY A 206 -10.07 9.84 -3.78
CA GLY A 206 -11.17 10.69 -3.34
C GLY A 206 -10.73 11.80 -2.39
N VAL A 207 -9.80 11.52 -1.48
CA VAL A 207 -9.19 12.54 -0.62
C VAL A 207 -8.34 13.49 -1.44
N ALA A 208 -7.49 12.99 -2.35
CA ALA A 208 -6.68 13.80 -3.25
C ALA A 208 -7.54 14.78 -4.07
N ALA A 209 -8.67 14.29 -4.63
CA ALA A 209 -9.60 15.12 -5.37
C ALA A 209 -10.24 16.23 -4.52
N ASN A 210 -10.62 15.93 -3.26
CA ASN A 210 -11.17 16.94 -2.34
C ASN A 210 -10.14 18.01 -2.01
N VAL A 211 -8.92 17.62 -1.66
CA VAL A 211 -7.84 18.57 -1.38
C VAL A 211 -7.54 19.45 -2.59
N SER A 212 -7.42 18.86 -3.78
CA SER A 212 -7.12 19.64 -5.01
C SER A 212 -8.20 20.65 -5.37
N LYS A 213 -9.48 20.38 -5.04
CA LYS A 213 -10.61 21.25 -5.39
C LYS A 213 -10.93 22.33 -4.37
N ILE A 214 -10.61 22.11 -3.09
CA ILE A 214 -11.03 22.99 -1.99
C ILE A 214 -9.83 23.85 -1.56
N ALA A 215 -9.89 25.14 -1.82
CA ALA A 215 -8.87 26.08 -1.35
C ALA A 215 -8.83 26.09 0.19
N GLY A 216 -7.64 26.05 0.78
CA GLY A 216 -7.44 25.93 2.23
C GLY A 216 -7.60 24.50 2.77
N ALA A 217 -7.82 23.49 1.90
CA ALA A 217 -7.91 22.11 2.37
C ALA A 217 -6.58 21.54 2.83
N ILE A 218 -6.68 20.65 3.82
CA ILE A 218 -5.62 19.75 4.27
C ILE A 218 -6.18 18.32 4.26
N GLY A 219 -5.36 17.36 3.87
CA GLY A 219 -5.74 15.94 3.88
C GLY A 219 -4.52 15.05 4.03
N TYR A 220 -4.75 13.75 3.98
CA TYR A 220 -3.71 12.72 4.01
C TYR A 220 -3.97 11.66 2.95
N VAL A 221 -2.94 11.29 2.22
CA VAL A 221 -2.97 10.26 1.17
C VAL A 221 -1.64 9.48 1.17
N ASP A 222 -1.58 8.37 0.46
CA ASP A 222 -0.30 7.73 0.20
C ASP A 222 0.58 8.58 -0.74
N ILE A 223 1.90 8.34 -0.67
CA ILE A 223 2.87 9.11 -1.45
C ILE A 223 2.68 8.97 -2.96
N ALA A 224 2.24 7.80 -3.45
CA ALA A 224 2.05 7.57 -4.89
C ALA A 224 0.88 8.40 -5.43
N ASP A 225 -0.25 8.44 -4.72
CA ASP A 225 -1.38 9.30 -5.09
C ASP A 225 -1.03 10.79 -4.98
N ALA A 226 -0.26 11.18 -3.96
CA ALA A 226 0.21 12.55 -3.82
C ALA A 226 1.12 12.98 -4.99
N MET A 227 2.09 12.15 -5.38
CA MET A 227 3.00 12.40 -6.50
C MET A 227 2.26 12.42 -7.83
N LYS A 228 1.39 11.42 -8.08
CA LYS A 228 0.60 11.29 -9.31
C LYS A 228 -0.27 12.52 -9.57
N ASN A 229 -0.81 13.12 -8.51
CA ASN A 229 -1.69 14.29 -8.60
C ASN A 229 -0.93 15.62 -8.45
N GLY A 230 0.40 15.63 -8.38
CA GLY A 230 1.21 16.85 -8.23
C GLY A 230 0.85 17.67 -6.99
N MET A 231 0.51 17.00 -5.88
CA MET A 231 0.03 17.68 -4.68
C MET A 231 1.16 18.35 -3.89
N THR A 232 0.81 19.40 -3.16
CA THR A 232 1.74 20.09 -2.25
C THR A 232 1.83 19.35 -0.94
N PHE A 233 3.03 18.88 -0.56
CA PHE A 233 3.30 18.16 0.69
C PHE A 233 3.76 19.11 1.78
N VAL A 234 3.46 18.80 3.03
CA VAL A 234 4.06 19.49 4.17
C VAL A 234 5.36 18.80 4.60
N SER A 235 6.29 19.56 5.18
CA SER A 235 7.39 19.00 5.96
C SER A 235 6.90 18.68 7.36
N LEU A 236 7.19 17.48 7.86
CA LEU A 236 6.76 17.05 9.18
C LEU A 236 7.94 16.86 10.12
N LYS A 237 7.83 17.38 11.34
CA LYS A 237 8.86 17.22 12.36
C LYS A 237 8.88 15.79 12.86
N ASN A 238 10.02 15.13 12.73
CA ASN A 238 10.20 13.75 13.19
C ASN A 238 10.65 13.69 14.66
N LYS A 239 10.72 12.48 15.21
CA LYS A 239 11.11 12.22 16.60
C LYS A 239 12.51 12.71 16.94
N ALA A 240 13.41 12.80 15.96
CA ALA A 240 14.74 13.39 16.12
C ALA A 240 14.73 14.95 16.12
N GLY A 241 13.54 15.57 15.98
CA GLY A 241 13.39 17.03 15.98
C GLY A 241 13.65 17.71 14.63
N LYS A 242 13.91 16.96 13.56
CA LYS A 242 14.14 17.49 12.21
C LYS A 242 12.83 17.59 11.42
N PHE A 243 12.68 18.65 10.64
CA PHE A 243 11.65 18.70 9.60
C PHE A 243 12.11 17.90 8.38
N VAL A 244 11.36 16.88 8.04
CA VAL A 244 11.64 15.96 6.93
C VAL A 244 10.50 15.98 5.92
N MET A 245 10.84 15.64 4.67
CA MET A 245 9.89 15.45 3.58
C MET A 245 9.66 13.95 3.36
N PRO A 246 8.47 13.53 2.92
CA PRO A 246 8.26 12.16 2.50
C PRO A 246 9.08 11.88 1.24
N SER A 247 9.88 10.84 1.28
CA SER A 247 10.67 10.33 0.15
C SER A 247 10.98 8.85 0.39
N GLN A 248 11.39 8.15 -0.67
CA GLN A 248 11.81 6.75 -0.53
C GLN A 248 12.91 6.61 0.53
N GLN A 249 13.89 7.51 0.55
CA GLN A 249 14.98 7.47 1.52
C GLN A 249 14.46 7.65 2.96
N THR A 250 13.62 8.66 3.23
CA THR A 250 13.13 8.93 4.58
C THR A 250 12.15 7.86 5.08
N ILE A 251 11.44 7.20 4.17
CA ILE A 251 10.60 6.02 4.45
C ILE A 251 11.48 4.79 4.74
N ALA A 252 12.52 4.55 3.95
CA ALA A 252 13.49 3.48 4.18
C ALA A 252 14.25 3.67 5.50
N ASP A 253 14.62 4.91 5.83
CA ASP A 253 15.24 5.27 7.10
C ASP A 253 14.34 4.94 8.29
N ALA A 254 13.03 5.17 8.17
CA ALA A 254 12.06 4.77 9.19
C ALA A 254 11.94 3.25 9.35
N ALA A 255 12.08 2.50 8.26
CA ALA A 255 12.00 1.05 8.27
C ALA A 255 13.32 0.35 8.62
N SER A 256 14.46 1.07 8.68
CA SER A 256 15.81 0.50 8.81
C SER A 256 16.03 -0.30 10.10
N GLY A 257 15.32 0.03 11.19
CA GLY A 257 15.36 -0.68 12.48
C GLY A 257 14.18 -1.62 12.70
N ALA A 258 13.31 -1.83 11.72
CA ALA A 258 12.06 -2.56 11.90
C ALA A 258 12.31 -4.06 12.06
N ASN A 259 11.69 -4.66 13.08
CA ASN A 259 11.77 -6.10 13.35
C ASN A 259 10.56 -6.82 12.74
N PHE A 260 10.71 -7.33 11.51
CA PHE A 260 9.66 -8.14 10.85
C PHE A 260 9.55 -9.58 11.39
N LYS A 261 10.39 -9.99 12.36
CA LYS A 261 10.26 -11.30 13.01
C LYS A 261 9.13 -11.35 14.05
N VAL A 262 8.41 -10.25 14.24
CA VAL A 262 7.18 -10.25 15.05
C VAL A 262 6.10 -11.10 14.36
N LYS A 263 5.26 -11.75 15.16
CA LYS A 263 4.17 -12.58 14.65
C LYS A 263 3.21 -11.72 13.81
N GLY A 264 2.77 -12.21 12.64
CA GLY A 264 2.00 -11.44 11.65
C GLY A 264 2.84 -10.47 10.82
N MET A 265 4.19 -10.43 11.00
CA MET A 265 5.16 -9.65 10.23
C MET A 265 4.84 -8.14 10.17
N ALA A 266 4.17 -7.59 11.20
CA ALA A 266 3.69 -6.21 11.25
C ALA A 266 4.39 -5.39 12.35
N PRO A 267 5.65 -4.95 12.13
CA PRO A 267 6.31 -4.04 13.05
C PRO A 267 5.66 -2.67 13.06
N ASP A 268 5.76 -1.95 14.18
CA ASP A 268 5.39 -0.55 14.24
C ASP A 268 6.43 0.30 13.49
N LEU A 269 6.03 0.93 12.41
CA LEU A 269 6.87 1.79 11.57
C LEU A 269 6.61 3.29 11.82
N LEU A 270 5.68 3.63 12.73
CA LEU A 270 5.29 5.00 13.02
C LEU A 270 6.27 5.66 14.01
N ASP A 271 6.62 6.91 13.73
CA ASP A 271 7.39 7.78 14.62
C ASP A 271 8.72 7.17 15.09
N GLN A 272 9.48 6.61 14.14
CA GLN A 272 10.74 5.93 14.39
C GLN A 272 11.87 6.91 14.78
N THR A 273 12.90 6.40 15.46
CA THR A 273 13.97 7.23 16.06
C THR A 273 15.11 7.59 15.10
N HIS A 274 15.17 7.00 13.89
CA HIS A 274 16.21 7.34 12.92
C HIS A 274 16.17 8.84 12.57
N ALA A 275 17.35 9.46 12.48
CA ALA A 275 17.48 10.91 12.36
C ALA A 275 16.76 11.55 11.15
N ASN A 276 16.53 10.79 10.09
CA ASN A 276 15.84 11.27 8.88
C ASN A 276 14.53 10.50 8.64
N ALA A 277 14.03 9.69 9.60
CA ALA A 277 12.83 8.91 9.42
C ALA A 277 11.62 9.77 9.07
N TRP A 278 10.85 9.34 8.05
CA TRP A 278 9.51 9.87 7.81
C TRP A 278 8.55 9.36 8.90
N PRO A 279 7.86 10.24 9.63
CA PRO A 279 7.09 9.84 10.82
C PRO A 279 5.90 8.93 10.53
N ILE A 280 5.30 9.02 9.34
CA ILE A 280 4.07 8.27 9.00
C ILE A 280 4.40 7.23 7.92
N THR A 281 5.32 6.33 8.28
CA THR A 281 5.69 5.18 7.44
C THR A 281 4.77 4.01 7.73
N SER A 282 4.34 3.31 6.69
CA SER A 282 3.45 2.15 6.79
C SER A 282 3.87 1.05 5.80
N ALA A 283 3.49 -0.17 6.09
CA ALA A 283 3.53 -1.28 5.15
C ALA A 283 2.10 -1.66 4.73
N THR A 284 1.97 -2.22 3.55
CA THR A 284 0.74 -2.89 3.13
C THR A 284 0.94 -4.40 3.15
N TYR A 285 -0.13 -5.12 3.46
CA TYR A 285 -0.10 -6.57 3.69
C TYR A 285 -1.05 -7.27 2.73
N MET A 286 -0.61 -8.39 2.20
CA MET A 286 -1.44 -9.39 1.57
C MET A 286 -2.03 -10.29 2.65
N LEU A 287 -3.32 -10.61 2.52
CA LEU A 287 -4.05 -11.60 3.32
C LEU A 287 -4.49 -12.73 2.40
N ALA A 288 -4.20 -13.97 2.75
CA ALA A 288 -4.70 -15.15 2.05
C ALA A 288 -5.07 -16.24 3.06
N TRP A 289 -5.93 -17.17 2.67
CA TRP A 289 -6.24 -18.33 3.50
C TRP A 289 -5.05 -19.27 3.56
N GLU A 290 -4.72 -19.81 4.72
CA GLU A 290 -3.75 -20.90 4.84
C GLU A 290 -4.19 -22.12 4.01
N LYS A 291 -5.52 -22.41 4.04
CA LYS A 291 -6.15 -23.43 3.23
C LYS A 291 -7.31 -22.81 2.44
N GLY A 292 -7.06 -22.55 1.16
CA GLY A 292 -8.08 -22.01 0.27
C GLY A 292 -9.02 -23.08 -0.28
N ALA A 293 -10.12 -22.63 -0.88
CA ALA A 293 -11.09 -23.53 -1.51
C ALA A 293 -10.58 -24.09 -2.85
N ASP A 294 -9.65 -23.38 -3.52
CA ASP A 294 -9.09 -23.74 -4.82
C ASP A 294 -7.57 -23.64 -4.77
N ALA A 295 -6.88 -24.77 -4.75
CA ALA A 295 -5.44 -24.85 -4.63
C ALA A 295 -4.70 -24.21 -5.84
N THR A 296 -5.30 -24.24 -7.03
CA THR A 296 -4.70 -23.62 -8.23
C THR A 296 -4.72 -22.10 -8.12
N ARG A 297 -5.83 -21.51 -7.69
CA ARG A 297 -5.96 -20.07 -7.45
C ARG A 297 -5.06 -19.62 -6.31
N GLN A 298 -5.01 -20.37 -5.20
CA GLN A 298 -4.10 -20.10 -4.08
C GLN A 298 -2.64 -20.09 -4.53
N LYS A 299 -2.23 -21.12 -5.29
CA LYS A 299 -0.88 -21.16 -5.86
C LYS A 299 -0.60 -19.94 -6.75
N THR A 300 -1.56 -19.53 -7.56
CA THR A 300 -1.41 -18.34 -8.42
C THR A 300 -1.26 -17.05 -7.61
N VAL A 301 -1.95 -16.91 -6.47
CA VAL A 301 -1.75 -15.79 -5.53
C VAL A 301 -0.32 -15.80 -4.97
N VAL A 302 0.16 -16.95 -4.49
CA VAL A 302 1.52 -17.12 -3.97
C VAL A 302 2.56 -16.81 -5.05
N ASP A 303 2.38 -17.37 -6.25
CA ASP A 303 3.28 -17.14 -7.39
C ASP A 303 3.32 -15.64 -7.79
N PHE A 304 2.18 -14.97 -7.81
CA PHE A 304 2.10 -13.54 -8.11
C PHE A 304 2.91 -12.69 -7.10
N PHE A 305 2.70 -12.89 -5.81
CA PHE A 305 3.42 -12.11 -4.81
C PHE A 305 4.90 -12.49 -4.74
N THR A 306 5.24 -13.76 -4.89
CA THR A 306 6.65 -14.21 -4.99
C THR A 306 7.33 -13.56 -6.21
N TRP A 307 6.69 -13.60 -7.38
CA TRP A 307 7.20 -12.95 -8.58
C TRP A 307 7.36 -11.44 -8.38
N SER A 308 6.35 -10.78 -7.80
CA SER A 308 6.35 -9.34 -7.56
C SER A 308 7.46 -8.91 -6.61
N LEU A 309 7.71 -9.67 -5.55
CA LEU A 309 8.79 -9.40 -4.60
C LEU A 309 10.18 -9.58 -5.20
N ASN A 310 10.35 -10.46 -6.19
CA ASN A 310 11.64 -10.73 -6.83
C ASN A 310 11.88 -9.89 -8.08
N HIS A 311 10.85 -9.47 -8.80
CA HIS A 311 10.96 -8.79 -10.10
C HIS A 311 10.30 -7.41 -10.14
N GLY A 312 9.38 -7.13 -9.21
CA GLY A 312 8.56 -5.91 -9.18
C GLY A 312 9.14 -4.75 -8.37
N GLN A 313 10.28 -4.91 -7.72
CA GLN A 313 10.84 -3.94 -6.77
C GLN A 313 11.06 -2.56 -7.42
N LYS A 314 11.73 -2.52 -8.59
CA LYS A 314 11.97 -1.29 -9.32
C LYS A 314 10.67 -0.59 -9.73
N MET A 315 9.63 -1.35 -10.06
CA MET A 315 8.31 -0.79 -10.40
C MET A 315 7.66 -0.10 -9.19
N ALA A 316 7.85 -0.64 -7.98
CA ALA A 316 7.38 -0.02 -6.75
C ALA A 316 8.15 1.27 -6.45
N GLU A 317 9.47 1.26 -6.62
CA GLU A 317 10.33 2.44 -6.44
C GLU A 317 9.95 3.58 -7.39
N GLU A 318 9.68 3.29 -8.68
CA GLU A 318 9.23 4.29 -9.67
C GLU A 318 7.93 4.97 -9.26
N LEU A 319 7.10 4.33 -8.44
CA LEU A 319 5.85 4.87 -7.90
C LEU A 319 6.02 5.53 -6.51
N GLY A 320 7.25 5.66 -6.00
CA GLY A 320 7.53 6.29 -4.71
C GLY A 320 7.42 5.35 -3.50
N PHE A 321 7.18 4.05 -3.72
CA PHE A 321 7.21 3.03 -2.65
C PHE A 321 8.64 2.60 -2.32
N VAL A 322 8.77 1.92 -1.19
CA VAL A 322 10.02 1.32 -0.74
C VAL A 322 9.87 -0.20 -0.74
N ALA A 323 10.79 -0.86 -1.43
CA ALA A 323 10.88 -2.30 -1.48
C ALA A 323 11.16 -2.91 -0.11
N LEU A 324 10.69 -4.13 0.12
CA LEU A 324 11.07 -4.87 1.32
C LEU A 324 12.57 -5.23 1.27
N PRO A 325 13.30 -5.15 2.39
CA PRO A 325 14.68 -5.63 2.45
C PRO A 325 14.78 -7.11 2.06
N ALA A 326 15.86 -7.52 1.42
CA ALA A 326 16.03 -8.89 0.90
C ALA A 326 15.87 -9.99 1.95
N ASN A 327 16.28 -9.73 3.20
CA ASN A 327 16.07 -10.65 4.31
C ASN A 327 14.58 -10.76 4.70
N VAL A 328 13.80 -9.69 4.55
CA VAL A 328 12.36 -9.69 4.81
C VAL A 328 11.64 -10.42 3.69
N VAL A 329 12.04 -10.23 2.41
CA VAL A 329 11.50 -10.99 1.27
C VAL A 329 11.63 -12.50 1.51
N LYS A 330 12.80 -12.98 1.95
CA LYS A 330 12.98 -14.41 2.28
C LYS A 330 12.06 -14.89 3.41
N MET A 331 11.78 -14.04 4.40
CA MET A 331 10.84 -14.38 5.47
C MET A 331 9.40 -14.46 4.93
N VAL A 332 9.00 -13.52 4.08
CA VAL A 332 7.68 -13.52 3.42
C VAL A 332 7.51 -14.77 2.57
N GLU A 333 8.51 -15.14 1.77
CA GLU A 333 8.49 -16.37 0.96
C GLU A 333 8.39 -17.64 1.82
N ALA A 334 9.01 -17.64 3.00
CA ALA A 334 8.90 -18.76 3.93
C ALA A 334 7.49 -18.87 4.51
N GLU A 335 6.89 -17.75 4.92
CA GLU A 335 5.52 -17.69 5.47
C GLU A 335 4.48 -18.06 4.42
N MET A 336 4.65 -17.62 3.16
CA MET A 336 3.74 -17.97 2.05
C MET A 336 3.74 -19.47 1.70
N LYS A 337 4.73 -20.27 2.12
CA LYS A 337 4.71 -21.74 1.93
C LYS A 337 3.60 -22.45 2.71
N ASP A 338 3.06 -21.79 3.72
CA ASP A 338 1.94 -22.32 4.52
C ASP A 338 0.59 -22.14 3.82
N ILE A 339 0.54 -21.32 2.75
CA ILE A 339 -0.65 -21.13 1.89
C ILE A 339 -0.75 -22.31 0.92
N LYS A 340 -1.84 -23.09 1.02
CA LYS A 340 -2.05 -24.34 0.27
C LYS A 340 -3.40 -24.38 -0.42
#